data_319fc78f67a7b034bad8a6418834d357
#
_entry.id   319fc78f67a7b034bad8a6418834d357
#
_cell.length_a   1.000
_cell.length_b   1.000
_cell.length_c   1.000
_cell.angle_alpha   90.00
_cell.angle_beta   90.00
_cell.angle_gamma   90.00
#
_symmetry.space_group_name_H-M   'P 1'
#
loop_
_entity.id
_entity.type
_entity.pdbx_description
1 polymer ?
#
loop_
_entity_poly.entity_id
_entity_poly.type
_entity_poly.pdbx_seq_one_letter_code
_entity_poly.pdbx_strand_id
1 'polypeptide(L)'
;LGRYVRLTNYASGLRMPEIAALAGLERLDMMLNDSMYGIIFRDINMQRTFIDQFFSRMVNGYAGIIINTGEDNYLTTADAVEAAHTVLASQLINEQFAYLSGLTPDLMGLGHAFEIDPALENGFLWELAHAQLVRQVFPEASLKYMPPTKHMTGNIFRGHVQDALFNVASTVTNQHIHLLGMMTEAIHTPFIQDRFLSI
;
A
#
# COMPACT_ATOMS: atom_id res chain seq x y z
N LEU A 1 -24.88 -0.86 -3.17
CA LEU A 1 -24.27 0.46 -2.97
C LEU A 1 -23.87 1.16 -4.28
N GLY A 2 -23.91 0.47 -5.43
CA GLY A 2 -23.57 1.06 -6.72
C GLY A 2 -22.14 1.58 -6.83
N ARG A 3 -21.25 1.20 -5.91
CA ARG A 3 -19.85 1.58 -5.92
C ARG A 3 -19.02 0.50 -6.60
N TYR A 4 -18.08 0.94 -7.43
CA TYR A 4 -17.14 0.07 -8.09
C TYR A 4 -16.08 -0.42 -7.08
N VAL A 5 -15.85 -1.72 -7.05
CA VAL A 5 -14.78 -2.34 -6.26
C VAL A 5 -13.58 -2.50 -7.17
N ARG A 6 -12.45 -1.92 -6.77
CA ARG A 6 -11.22 -1.99 -7.53
C ARG A 6 -10.60 -3.39 -7.45
N LEU A 7 -10.16 -3.89 -8.60
CA LEU A 7 -9.42 -5.13 -8.69
C LEU A 7 -7.92 -4.86 -8.66
N THR A 8 -7.22 -5.53 -7.76
CA THR A 8 -5.78 -5.40 -7.63
C THR A 8 -5.08 -6.74 -7.71
N ASN A 9 -3.92 -6.76 -8.36
CA ASN A 9 -2.99 -7.88 -8.29
C ASN A 9 -1.94 -7.60 -7.21
N TYR A 10 -1.67 -8.57 -6.38
CA TYR A 10 -0.70 -8.48 -5.28
C TYR A 10 0.53 -9.37 -5.50
N ALA A 11 0.76 -9.85 -6.74
CA ALA A 11 1.97 -10.58 -7.07
C ALA A 11 3.14 -9.62 -7.23
N SER A 12 4.23 -9.90 -6.55
CA SER A 12 5.51 -9.23 -6.68
C SER A 12 6.62 -10.28 -6.90
N GLY A 13 7.71 -9.89 -7.51
CA GLY A 13 8.83 -10.78 -7.74
C GLY A 13 9.29 -10.82 -9.21
N LEU A 14 9.67 -12.00 -9.67
CA LEU A 14 10.15 -12.18 -11.04
C LEU A 14 9.01 -12.13 -12.08
N ARG A 15 9.34 -11.73 -13.30
CA ARG A 15 8.41 -11.67 -14.44
C ARG A 15 7.30 -10.63 -14.30
N MET A 16 7.58 -9.57 -13.57
CA MET A 16 6.61 -8.49 -13.39
C MET A 16 6.17 -7.79 -14.68
N PRO A 17 7.02 -7.62 -15.71
CA PRO A 17 6.57 -7.05 -16.97
C PRO A 17 5.51 -7.88 -17.69
N GLU A 18 5.66 -9.21 -17.67
CA GLU A 18 4.68 -10.13 -18.27
C GLU A 18 3.36 -10.11 -17.50
N ILE A 19 3.44 -10.06 -16.15
CA ILE A 19 2.26 -9.95 -15.30
C ILE A 19 1.56 -8.61 -15.55
N ALA A 20 2.30 -7.51 -15.69
CA ALA A 20 1.75 -6.21 -16.01
C ALA A 20 1.03 -6.20 -17.38
N ALA A 21 1.60 -6.88 -18.38
CA ALA A 21 0.95 -7.02 -19.68
C ALA A 21 -0.39 -7.78 -19.57
N LEU A 22 -0.41 -8.88 -18.84
CA LEU A 22 -1.64 -9.64 -18.57
C LEU A 22 -2.66 -8.77 -17.79
N ALA A 23 -2.20 -8.06 -16.76
CA ALA A 23 -3.03 -7.14 -15.99
C ALA A 23 -3.69 -6.07 -16.88
N GLY A 24 -2.93 -5.53 -17.83
CA GLY A 24 -3.46 -4.57 -18.80
C GLY A 24 -4.52 -5.18 -19.73
N LEU A 25 -4.29 -6.40 -20.22
CA LEU A 25 -5.27 -7.12 -21.04
C LEU A 25 -6.56 -7.43 -20.27
N GLU A 26 -6.45 -7.82 -19.01
CA GLU A 26 -7.58 -8.12 -18.12
C GLU A 26 -8.19 -6.88 -17.46
N ARG A 27 -7.66 -5.69 -17.75
CA ARG A 27 -8.16 -4.40 -17.24
C ARG A 27 -8.18 -4.33 -15.72
N LEU A 28 -7.09 -4.74 -15.08
CA LEU A 28 -6.91 -4.53 -13.64
C LEU A 28 -6.80 -3.03 -13.32
N ASP A 29 -7.29 -2.65 -12.15
CA ASP A 29 -7.24 -1.25 -11.70
C ASP A 29 -5.91 -0.89 -11.05
N MET A 30 -5.31 -1.83 -10.32
CA MET A 30 -4.09 -1.60 -9.56
C MET A 30 -3.24 -2.86 -9.52
N MET A 31 -1.93 -2.68 -9.49
CA MET A 31 -0.96 -3.78 -9.41
C MET A 31 0.14 -3.45 -8.40
N LEU A 32 0.50 -4.43 -7.55
CA LEU A 32 1.66 -4.31 -6.68
C LEU A 32 2.93 -4.15 -7.53
N ASN A 33 3.72 -3.15 -7.21
CA ASN A 33 4.96 -2.83 -7.91
C ASN A 33 6.01 -2.28 -6.92
N ASP A 34 6.48 -3.15 -6.04
CA ASP A 34 7.50 -2.81 -5.06
C ASP A 34 8.90 -2.95 -5.67
N SER A 35 9.50 -1.83 -6.06
CA SER A 35 10.82 -1.80 -6.68
C SER A 35 11.96 -2.12 -5.71
N MET A 36 11.71 -2.00 -4.40
CA MET A 36 12.73 -2.16 -3.36
C MET A 36 12.59 -3.47 -2.58
N TYR A 37 11.83 -4.41 -3.09
CA TYR A 37 11.58 -5.70 -2.44
C TYR A 37 12.86 -6.47 -2.07
N GLY A 38 13.91 -6.34 -2.87
CA GLY A 38 15.22 -6.94 -2.60
C GLY A 38 15.98 -6.35 -1.38
N ILE A 39 15.55 -5.21 -0.83
CA ILE A 39 16.11 -4.69 0.41
C ILE A 39 15.66 -5.54 1.59
N ILE A 40 14.40 -5.99 1.58
CA ILE A 40 13.81 -6.79 2.66
C ILE A 40 14.21 -8.25 2.52
N PHE A 41 14.16 -8.76 1.31
CA PHE A 41 14.40 -10.16 1.01
C PHE A 41 15.78 -10.34 0.38
N ARG A 42 16.77 -10.74 1.18
CA ARG A 42 18.19 -10.85 0.79
C ARG A 42 18.46 -11.78 -0.39
N ASP A 43 17.58 -12.75 -0.62
CA ASP A 43 17.71 -13.72 -1.71
C ASP A 43 17.23 -13.15 -3.06
N ILE A 44 16.63 -11.96 -3.07
CA ILE A 44 16.16 -11.30 -4.26
C ILE A 44 17.27 -10.39 -4.83
N ASN A 45 17.60 -10.58 -6.11
CA ASN A 45 18.57 -9.73 -6.79
C ASN A 45 18.02 -8.34 -7.04
N MET A 46 18.61 -7.33 -6.41
CA MET A 46 18.17 -5.93 -6.49
C MET A 46 18.17 -5.38 -7.92
N GLN A 47 19.25 -5.61 -8.68
CA GLN A 47 19.32 -5.11 -10.05
C GLN A 47 18.20 -5.68 -10.92
N ARG A 48 17.97 -6.99 -10.80
CA ARG A 48 16.91 -7.66 -11.53
C ARG A 48 15.54 -7.11 -11.11
N THR A 49 15.32 -6.90 -9.82
CA THR A 49 14.09 -6.32 -9.31
C THR A 49 13.84 -4.92 -9.90
N PHE A 50 14.84 -4.05 -9.87
CA PHE A 50 14.72 -2.71 -10.46
C PHE A 50 14.40 -2.76 -11.96
N ILE A 51 15.08 -3.63 -12.72
CA ILE A 51 14.83 -3.78 -14.15
C ILE A 51 13.39 -4.26 -14.41
N ASP A 52 12.98 -5.33 -13.76
CA ASP A 52 11.65 -5.90 -13.94
C ASP A 52 10.55 -4.90 -13.52
N GLN A 53 10.75 -4.20 -12.40
CA GLN A 53 9.79 -3.21 -11.94
C GLN A 53 9.76 -1.96 -12.82
N PHE A 54 10.88 -1.54 -13.39
CA PHE A 54 10.91 -0.44 -14.35
C PHE A 54 10.05 -0.74 -15.58
N PHE A 55 10.27 -1.88 -16.22
CA PHE A 55 9.47 -2.28 -17.37
C PHE A 55 8.01 -2.56 -17.02
N SER A 56 7.75 -3.13 -15.86
CA SER A 56 6.40 -3.31 -15.35
C SER A 56 5.67 -1.97 -15.20
N ARG A 57 6.34 -0.96 -14.65
CA ARG A 57 5.78 0.40 -14.50
C ARG A 57 5.49 1.05 -15.85
N MET A 58 6.37 0.91 -16.83
CA MET A 58 6.11 1.39 -18.18
C MET A 58 4.84 0.78 -18.77
N VAL A 59 4.66 -0.53 -18.62
CA VAL A 59 3.46 -1.24 -19.11
C VAL A 59 2.21 -0.79 -18.34
N ASN A 60 2.31 -0.68 -17.03
CA ASN A 60 1.21 -0.20 -16.17
C ASN A 60 0.79 1.23 -16.54
N GLY A 61 1.76 2.13 -16.76
CA GLY A 61 1.50 3.50 -17.19
C GLY A 61 0.78 3.57 -18.54
N TYR A 62 1.21 2.75 -19.50
CA TYR A 62 0.55 2.65 -20.79
C TYR A 62 -0.88 2.10 -20.70
N ALA A 63 -1.11 1.14 -19.81
CA ALA A 63 -2.41 0.53 -19.60
C ALA A 63 -3.35 1.32 -18.66
N GLY A 64 -2.85 2.40 -18.02
CA GLY A 64 -3.62 3.15 -17.03
C GLY A 64 -3.83 2.43 -15.70
N ILE A 65 -2.92 1.51 -15.36
CA ILE A 65 -2.98 0.75 -14.11
C ILE A 65 -2.22 1.49 -13.02
N ILE A 66 -2.87 1.69 -11.87
CA ILE A 66 -2.25 2.32 -10.71
C ILE A 66 -1.22 1.35 -10.11
N ILE A 67 0.00 1.83 -9.87
CA ILE A 67 0.99 1.05 -9.12
C ILE A 67 0.74 1.15 -7.61
N ASN A 68 0.93 0.04 -6.90
CA ASN A 68 0.97 -0.02 -5.44
C ASN A 68 2.40 -0.36 -5.02
N THR A 69 3.08 0.55 -4.36
CA THR A 69 4.53 0.47 -4.17
C THR A 69 5.00 -0.28 -2.93
N GLY A 70 4.12 -0.61 -2.00
CA GLY A 70 4.41 -1.57 -0.92
C GLY A 70 5.40 -1.12 0.15
N GLU A 71 5.57 0.18 0.40
CA GLU A 71 6.49 0.72 1.42
C GLU A 71 6.16 0.26 2.84
N ASP A 72 4.92 -0.12 3.10
CA ASP A 72 4.46 -0.72 4.35
C ASP A 72 5.24 -1.97 4.76
N ASN A 73 5.78 -2.72 3.80
CA ASN A 73 6.58 -3.91 4.10
C ASN A 73 7.84 -3.63 4.92
N TYR A 74 8.37 -2.40 4.90
CA TYR A 74 9.56 -2.05 5.68
C TYR A 74 9.30 -1.98 7.18
N LEU A 75 8.06 -1.77 7.58
CA LEU A 75 7.66 -1.65 8.99
C LEU A 75 7.31 -2.98 9.65
N THR A 76 7.27 -4.07 8.91
CA THR A 76 6.95 -5.39 9.47
C THR A 76 8.02 -5.89 10.46
N THR A 77 9.24 -5.39 10.34
CA THR A 77 10.41 -5.81 11.13
C THR A 77 10.99 -4.71 12.01
N ALA A 78 10.47 -3.48 11.96
CA ALA A 78 10.97 -2.31 12.68
C ALA A 78 9.88 -1.67 13.53
N ASP A 79 10.29 -0.81 14.47
CA ASP A 79 9.37 0.06 15.18
C ASP A 79 8.83 1.13 14.23
N ALA A 80 7.51 1.22 14.12
CA ALA A 80 6.86 2.07 13.13
C ALA A 80 7.06 3.57 13.41
N VAL A 81 7.23 3.98 14.66
CA VAL A 81 7.48 5.38 15.03
C VAL A 81 8.93 5.75 14.72
N GLU A 82 9.88 4.93 15.16
CA GLU A 82 11.31 5.17 14.92
C GLU A 82 11.68 5.06 13.44
N ALA A 83 11.10 4.12 12.72
CA ALA A 83 11.39 3.84 11.32
C ALA A 83 10.53 4.61 10.32
N ALA A 84 9.64 5.49 10.76
CA ALA A 84 8.72 6.22 9.90
C ALA A 84 9.41 7.01 8.77
N HIS A 85 10.57 7.57 9.05
CA HIS A 85 11.39 8.26 8.04
C HIS A 85 11.85 7.35 6.89
N THR A 86 11.97 6.05 7.12
CA THR A 86 12.36 5.08 6.07
C THR A 86 11.23 4.88 5.07
N VAL A 87 9.98 4.91 5.52
CA VAL A 87 8.81 4.84 4.65
C VAL A 87 8.75 6.06 3.74
N LEU A 88 8.93 7.26 4.30
CA LEU A 88 8.95 8.49 3.51
C LEU A 88 10.11 8.50 2.49
N ALA A 89 11.31 8.09 2.88
CA ALA A 89 12.44 7.97 1.98
C ALA A 89 12.15 6.98 0.85
N SER A 90 11.55 5.86 1.17
CA SER A 90 11.14 4.84 0.21
C SER A 90 10.08 5.36 -0.78
N GLN A 91 9.11 6.13 -0.30
CA GLN A 91 8.12 6.78 -1.15
C GLN A 91 8.75 7.77 -2.13
N LEU A 92 9.71 8.59 -1.67
CA LEU A 92 10.45 9.51 -2.54
C LEU A 92 11.23 8.76 -3.64
N ILE A 93 11.89 7.66 -3.30
CA ILE A 93 12.60 6.83 -4.27
C ILE A 93 11.60 6.23 -5.27
N ASN A 94 10.49 5.69 -4.79
CA ASN A 94 9.47 5.10 -5.64
C ASN A 94 8.79 6.11 -6.55
N GLU A 95 8.55 7.32 -6.07
CA GLU A 95 8.02 8.42 -6.89
C GLU A 95 8.98 8.77 -8.04
N GLN A 96 10.27 9.01 -7.72
CA GLN A 96 11.26 9.33 -8.75
C GLN A 96 11.42 8.19 -9.76
N PHE A 97 11.38 6.96 -9.28
CA PHE A 97 11.46 5.79 -10.14
C PHE A 97 10.21 5.64 -11.03
N ALA A 98 9.04 6.03 -10.52
CA ALA A 98 7.81 6.08 -11.32
C ALA A 98 7.87 7.14 -12.42
N TYR A 99 8.35 8.35 -12.12
CA TYR A 99 8.57 9.38 -13.14
C TYR A 99 9.54 8.93 -14.22
N LEU A 100 10.65 8.30 -13.85
CA LEU A 100 11.61 7.75 -14.82
C LEU A 100 11.00 6.68 -15.73
N SER A 101 10.01 5.94 -15.24
CA SER A 101 9.28 4.93 -16.03
C SER A 101 8.07 5.50 -16.77
N GLY A 102 7.83 6.81 -16.71
CA GLY A 102 6.79 7.50 -17.47
C GLY A 102 5.39 7.49 -16.84
N LEU A 103 5.27 7.17 -15.54
CA LEU A 103 3.98 7.27 -14.85
C LEU A 103 3.64 8.71 -14.49
N THR A 104 2.34 8.99 -14.50
CA THR A 104 1.78 10.25 -13.98
C THR A 104 1.42 10.09 -12.50
N PRO A 105 1.34 11.18 -11.71
CA PRO A 105 1.07 11.12 -10.27
C PRO A 105 -0.22 10.37 -9.90
N ASP A 106 -1.25 10.48 -10.71
CA ASP A 106 -2.54 9.81 -10.50
C ASP A 106 -2.44 8.27 -10.56
N LEU A 107 -1.41 7.75 -11.23
CA LEU A 107 -1.11 6.32 -11.27
C LEU A 107 -0.14 5.85 -10.18
N MET A 108 0.30 6.73 -9.30
CA MET A 108 1.25 6.44 -8.23
C MET A 108 0.51 6.17 -6.91
N GLY A 109 0.12 4.93 -6.67
CA GLY A 109 -0.37 4.47 -5.38
C GLY A 109 0.81 4.24 -4.42
N LEU A 110 1.50 5.33 -4.05
CA LEU A 110 2.61 5.26 -3.09
C LEU A 110 2.07 4.73 -1.77
N GLY A 111 2.70 3.65 -1.29
CA GLY A 111 2.25 2.94 -0.10
C GLY A 111 2.44 3.79 1.14
N HIS A 112 1.40 3.83 1.95
CA HIS A 112 1.39 4.48 3.23
C HIS A 112 0.64 3.60 4.20
N ALA A 113 1.38 2.87 5.00
CA ALA A 113 0.90 2.21 6.20
C ALA A 113 2.00 2.35 7.22
N PHE A 114 1.74 2.98 8.32
CA PHE A 114 2.74 3.09 9.35
C PHE A 114 2.66 1.96 10.36
N GLU A 115 1.59 1.20 10.34
CA GLU A 115 1.39 0.06 11.25
C GLU A 115 1.79 0.39 12.70
N ILE A 116 1.50 1.62 13.13
CA ILE A 116 1.76 2.06 14.50
C ILE A 116 0.86 1.25 15.42
N ASP A 117 1.43 0.72 16.49
CA ASP A 117 0.67 -0.05 17.45
C ASP A 117 -0.47 0.81 18.03
N PRO A 118 -1.74 0.44 17.81
CA PRO A 118 -2.88 1.18 18.32
C PRO A 118 -2.97 1.19 19.86
N ALA A 119 -2.19 0.36 20.55
CA ALA A 119 -2.11 0.32 21.99
C ALA A 119 -1.09 1.32 22.57
N LEU A 120 -0.23 1.91 21.73
CA LEU A 120 0.69 2.97 22.17
C LEU A 120 -0.08 4.25 22.52
N GLU A 121 0.40 4.94 23.56
CA GLU A 121 -0.08 6.28 23.88
C GLU A 121 0.09 7.19 22.67
N ASN A 122 -0.97 7.87 22.28
CA ASN A 122 -1.01 8.72 21.07
C ASN A 122 -0.74 7.99 19.74
N GLY A 123 -0.77 6.67 19.68
CA GLY A 123 -0.51 5.90 18.46
C GLY A 123 -1.37 6.36 17.28
N PHE A 124 -2.67 6.56 17.49
CA PHE A 124 -3.56 7.06 16.45
C PHE A 124 -3.24 8.51 16.02
N LEU A 125 -2.80 9.36 16.94
CA LEU A 125 -2.37 10.73 16.62
C LEU A 125 -1.11 10.72 15.75
N TRP A 126 -0.16 9.84 16.04
CA TRP A 126 1.01 9.63 15.21
C TRP A 126 0.64 9.18 13.81
N GLU A 127 -0.31 8.26 13.71
CA GLU A 127 -0.82 7.77 12.42
C GLU A 127 -1.42 8.91 11.58
N LEU A 128 -2.26 9.75 12.20
CA LEU A 128 -2.84 10.91 11.52
C LEU A 128 -1.77 11.91 11.08
N ALA A 129 -0.79 12.20 11.95
CA ALA A 129 0.29 13.14 11.65
C ALA A 129 1.13 12.65 10.45
N HIS A 130 1.44 11.37 10.41
CA HIS A 130 2.16 10.76 9.30
C HIS A 130 1.37 10.79 7.99
N ALA A 131 0.10 10.42 8.04
CA ALA A 131 -0.77 10.44 6.88
C ALA A 131 -0.88 11.86 6.29
N GLN A 132 -0.99 12.88 7.15
CA GLN A 132 -0.97 14.28 6.72
C GLN A 132 0.38 14.70 6.12
N LEU A 133 1.49 14.31 6.75
CA LEU A 133 2.83 14.59 6.22
C LEU A 133 3.01 14.02 4.81
N VAL A 134 2.67 12.76 4.63
CA VAL A 134 2.78 12.09 3.32
C VAL A 134 1.92 12.79 2.28
N ARG A 135 0.68 13.17 2.61
CA ARG A 135 -0.18 13.93 1.70
C ARG A 135 0.39 15.32 1.35
N GLN A 136 1.06 15.98 2.28
CA GLN A 136 1.71 17.27 2.02
C GLN A 136 2.94 17.12 1.12
N VAL A 137 3.70 16.04 1.29
CA VAL A 137 4.90 15.76 0.46
C VAL A 137 4.52 15.32 -0.95
N PHE A 138 3.44 14.56 -1.09
CA PHE A 138 2.95 14.03 -2.38
C PHE A 138 1.53 14.52 -2.68
N PRO A 139 1.35 15.82 -2.99
CA PRO A 139 0.01 16.41 -3.11
C PRO A 139 -0.81 15.86 -4.27
N GLU A 140 -0.16 15.40 -5.34
CA GLU A 140 -0.80 14.94 -6.58
C GLU A 140 -0.90 13.42 -6.69
N ALA A 141 -0.12 12.67 -5.91
CA ALA A 141 -0.09 11.22 -6.00
C ALA A 141 -1.36 10.58 -5.44
N SER A 142 -1.77 9.48 -6.07
CA SER A 142 -2.81 8.60 -5.54
C SER A 142 -2.23 7.76 -4.40
N LEU A 143 -2.13 8.33 -3.22
CA LEU A 143 -1.58 7.65 -2.05
C LEU A 143 -2.47 6.48 -1.62
N LYS A 144 -1.82 5.38 -1.27
CA LYS A 144 -2.46 4.19 -0.71
C LYS A 144 -2.31 4.18 0.80
N TYR A 145 -3.39 3.92 1.50
CA TYR A 145 -3.42 3.75 2.94
C TYR A 145 -3.91 2.35 3.34
N MET A 146 -3.35 1.79 4.38
CA MET A 146 -3.66 0.44 4.87
C MET A 146 -3.72 0.43 6.40
N PRO A 147 -4.68 -0.29 7.02
CA PRO A 147 -4.74 -0.43 8.47
C PRO A 147 -3.60 -1.33 9.01
N PRO A 148 -3.29 -1.24 10.31
CA PRO A 148 -2.17 -1.94 10.92
C PRO A 148 -2.45 -3.42 11.17
N THR A 149 -2.45 -4.21 10.12
CA THR A 149 -2.69 -5.67 10.13
C THR A 149 -1.81 -6.42 11.13
N LYS A 150 -0.56 -5.97 11.30
CA LYS A 150 0.42 -6.51 12.25
C LYS A 150 -0.10 -6.59 13.70
N HIS A 151 -1.02 -5.71 14.07
CA HIS A 151 -1.54 -5.61 15.45
C HIS A 151 -2.91 -6.28 15.65
N MET A 152 -3.36 -7.08 14.69
CA MET A 152 -4.55 -7.90 14.84
C MET A 152 -4.30 -9.04 15.85
N THR A 153 -5.22 -9.20 16.79
CA THR A 153 -5.06 -10.14 17.93
C THR A 153 -6.04 -11.30 17.91
N GLY A 154 -6.94 -11.38 16.94
CA GLY A 154 -8.06 -12.31 16.91
C GLY A 154 -9.29 -11.85 17.71
N ASN A 155 -9.21 -10.74 18.41
CA ASN A 155 -10.39 -10.11 19.00
C ASN A 155 -11.13 -9.32 17.91
N ILE A 156 -12.20 -9.91 17.38
CA ILE A 156 -12.96 -9.34 16.25
C ILE A 156 -13.58 -7.97 16.56
N PHE A 157 -13.98 -7.73 17.80
CA PHE A 157 -14.56 -6.44 18.21
C PHE A 157 -13.49 -5.34 18.20
N ARG A 158 -12.31 -5.64 18.77
CA ARG A 158 -11.17 -4.73 18.72
C ARG A 158 -10.73 -4.50 17.29
N GLY A 159 -10.60 -5.56 16.49
CA GLY A 159 -10.23 -5.47 15.08
C GLY A 159 -11.17 -4.58 14.29
N HIS A 160 -12.47 -4.75 14.43
CA HIS A 160 -13.46 -3.92 13.74
C HIS A 160 -13.37 -2.43 14.13
N VAL A 161 -13.23 -2.11 15.41
CA VAL A 161 -13.07 -0.71 15.86
C VAL A 161 -11.76 -0.11 15.33
N GLN A 162 -10.69 -0.89 15.36
CA GLN A 162 -9.39 -0.48 14.85
C GLN A 162 -9.47 -0.16 13.34
N ASP A 163 -10.04 -1.05 12.54
CA ASP A 163 -10.24 -0.83 11.11
C ASP A 163 -11.08 0.41 10.83
N ALA A 164 -12.17 0.60 11.60
CA ALA A 164 -13.01 1.79 11.49
C ALA A 164 -12.24 3.09 11.76
N LEU A 165 -11.39 3.12 12.78
CA LEU A 165 -10.53 4.28 13.10
C LEU A 165 -9.55 4.58 11.95
N PHE A 166 -8.96 3.55 11.35
CA PHE A 166 -8.05 3.72 10.22
C PHE A 166 -8.77 4.14 8.93
N ASN A 167 -10.01 3.72 8.73
CA ASN A 167 -10.86 4.25 7.67
C ASN A 167 -11.10 5.76 7.84
N VAL A 168 -11.31 6.21 9.07
CA VAL A 168 -11.41 7.64 9.40
C VAL A 168 -10.09 8.35 9.09
N ALA A 169 -8.95 7.81 9.54
CA ALA A 169 -7.62 8.37 9.27
C ALA A 169 -7.38 8.56 7.77
N SER A 170 -7.65 7.55 6.96
CA SER A 170 -7.54 7.61 5.51
C SER A 170 -8.40 8.72 4.90
N THR A 171 -9.64 8.83 5.37
CA THR A 171 -10.60 9.79 4.83
C THR A 171 -10.24 11.24 5.19
N VAL A 172 -9.91 11.51 6.46
CA VAL A 172 -9.62 12.89 6.92
C VAL A 172 -8.27 13.40 6.43
N THR A 173 -7.36 12.50 6.06
CA THR A 173 -6.06 12.86 5.49
C THR A 173 -6.03 12.81 3.96
N ASN A 174 -7.20 12.64 3.34
CA ASN A 174 -7.38 12.67 1.89
C ASN A 174 -6.50 11.65 1.14
N GLN A 175 -6.45 10.43 1.64
CA GLN A 175 -5.84 9.33 0.89
C GLN A 175 -6.80 8.85 -0.20
N HIS A 176 -6.30 8.69 -1.44
CA HIS A 176 -7.16 8.36 -2.57
C HIS A 176 -7.45 6.86 -2.69
N ILE A 177 -6.57 6.03 -2.18
CA ILE A 177 -6.70 4.57 -2.21
C ILE A 177 -6.68 4.06 -0.78
N HIS A 178 -7.74 3.34 -0.41
CA HIS A 178 -7.85 2.73 0.90
C HIS A 178 -7.97 1.21 0.76
N LEU A 179 -7.03 0.48 1.36
CA LEU A 179 -7.14 -0.96 1.53
C LEU A 179 -7.97 -1.23 2.77
N LEU A 180 -9.12 -1.87 2.59
CA LEU A 180 -10.01 -2.16 3.70
C LEU A 180 -9.43 -3.25 4.59
N GLY A 181 -9.25 -2.94 5.86
CA GLY A 181 -9.02 -3.94 6.89
C GLY A 181 -10.30 -4.71 7.22
N MET A 182 -10.15 -5.95 7.64
CA MET A 182 -11.25 -6.81 8.07
C MET A 182 -10.94 -7.36 9.45
N MET A 183 -11.94 -7.41 10.33
CA MET A 183 -11.78 -7.81 11.73
C MET A 183 -11.13 -9.18 11.94
N THR A 184 -11.11 -10.03 10.92
CA THR A 184 -10.51 -11.37 10.93
C THR A 184 -9.19 -11.44 10.19
N GLU A 185 -8.71 -10.32 9.65
CA GLU A 185 -7.45 -10.24 8.92
C GLU A 185 -6.27 -10.71 9.79
N ALA A 186 -5.26 -11.30 9.17
CA ALA A 186 -4.11 -11.92 9.82
C ALA A 186 -4.42 -13.12 10.74
N ILE A 187 -5.69 -13.50 10.93
CA ILE A 187 -6.12 -14.63 11.74
C ILE A 187 -6.54 -15.81 10.84
N HIS A 188 -7.36 -15.52 9.85
CA HIS A 188 -7.75 -16.47 8.81
C HIS A 188 -8.20 -15.71 7.55
N THR A 189 -8.44 -16.43 6.46
CA THR A 189 -9.00 -15.83 5.25
C THR A 189 -10.38 -15.25 5.55
N PRO A 190 -10.57 -13.93 5.35
CA PRO A 190 -11.84 -13.28 5.68
C PRO A 190 -13.03 -13.84 4.88
N PHE A 191 -14.15 -13.98 5.55
CA PHE A 191 -15.41 -14.33 4.91
C PHE A 191 -16.01 -13.14 4.15
N ILE A 192 -16.97 -13.41 3.29
CA ILE A 192 -17.66 -12.34 2.54
C ILE A 192 -18.42 -11.39 3.48
N GLN A 193 -18.90 -11.90 4.61
CA GLN A 193 -19.56 -11.08 5.64
C GLN A 193 -18.59 -10.09 6.29
N ASP A 194 -17.35 -10.49 6.53
CA ASP A 194 -16.31 -9.61 7.10
C ASP A 194 -16.06 -8.43 6.15
N ARG A 195 -15.99 -8.70 4.85
CA ARG A 195 -15.84 -7.67 3.82
C ARG A 195 -17.05 -6.73 3.77
N PHE A 196 -18.24 -7.27 3.89
CA PHE A 196 -19.47 -6.48 3.90
C PHE A 196 -19.52 -5.51 5.09
N LEU A 197 -19.05 -5.96 6.26
CA LEU A 197 -19.00 -5.11 7.45
C LEU A 197 -17.91 -4.03 7.39
N SER A 198 -16.85 -4.25 6.61
CA SER A 198 -15.74 -3.29 6.47
C SER A 198 -16.05 -2.17 5.45
N ILE A 199 -16.97 -2.39 4.52
CA ILE A 199 -17.41 -1.42 3.51
C ILE A 199 -18.44 -0.44 4.09
#